data_c8c6266fb1b74f81041423afd76b96fc
#
_entry.id   c8c6266fb1b74f81041423afd76b96fc
#
_cell.length_a   1.000
_cell.length_b   1.000
_cell.length_c   1.000
_cell.angle_alpha   90.00
_cell.angle_beta   90.00
_cell.angle_gamma   90.00
#
_symmetry.space_group_name_H-M   'P 1'
#
loop_
_entity.id
_entity.type
_entity.pdbx_description
1 polymer ?
#
loop_
_entity_poly.entity_id
_entity_poly.type
_entity_poly.pdbx_seq_one_letter_code
_entity_poly.pdbx_strand_id
1 'polypeptide(L)'
;MQLSPILQQFDPIALRDMDGVALQTRMDTKYLFGIGRLPQILETLSSEYRMLEVDGQRGSTYRTLYFDTPERQFYFDHHNGRSFRSKVRMREYASSGASFLEVKRRTGRGGTDKRRIPIPAIMEHLTGGQVAFVAEASGFTRSLVPTLWNEFFRYTLVHRERAERLTLDTSLSFRDANGEASLASVCVAELKEGKTGHGSPFAALMRGLPAPPASFSKYCIGTILPVSYTHLTLPTSDLV
;
A
#
# COMPACT_ATOMS: atom_id res chain seq x y z
N MET A 1 10.59 -18.73 7.49
CA MET A 1 9.52 -18.60 8.52
C MET A 1 8.24 -19.16 7.93
N GLN A 2 7.69 -20.23 8.53
CA GLN A 2 6.46 -20.86 8.01
C GLN A 2 5.23 -20.16 8.59
N LEU A 3 4.57 -19.30 7.79
CA LEU A 3 3.31 -18.65 8.18
C LEU A 3 2.06 -19.51 7.92
N SER A 4 2.17 -20.53 7.05
CA SER A 4 1.03 -21.34 6.59
C SER A 4 0.13 -21.87 7.73
N PRO A 5 0.63 -22.46 8.83
CA PRO A 5 -0.23 -22.92 9.91
C PRO A 5 -1.01 -21.81 10.62
N ILE A 6 -0.39 -20.62 10.74
CA ILE A 6 -1.03 -19.47 11.39
C ILE A 6 -2.10 -18.89 10.48
N LEU A 7 -1.81 -18.77 9.18
CA LEU A 7 -2.79 -18.28 8.21
C LEU A 7 -4.05 -19.13 8.14
N GLN A 8 -3.93 -20.46 8.37
CA GLN A 8 -5.07 -21.40 8.39
C GLN A 8 -6.00 -21.22 9.58
N GLN A 9 -5.57 -20.54 10.64
CA GLN A 9 -6.42 -20.24 11.81
C GLN A 9 -7.48 -19.18 11.53
N PHE A 10 -7.29 -18.38 10.48
CA PHE A 10 -8.28 -17.36 10.09
C PHE A 10 -9.42 -18.01 9.28
N ASP A 11 -10.66 -17.63 9.57
CA ASP A 11 -11.75 -17.91 8.64
C ASP A 11 -11.55 -17.13 7.33
N PRO A 12 -11.79 -17.72 6.16
CA PRO A 12 -11.69 -17.02 4.90
C PRO A 12 -12.82 -16.02 4.69
N ILE A 13 -12.54 -14.96 3.94
CA ILE A 13 -13.54 -14.04 3.40
C ILE A 13 -13.28 -13.88 1.90
N ALA A 14 -14.31 -14.00 1.07
CA ALA A 14 -14.19 -13.84 -0.37
C ALA A 14 -14.14 -12.34 -0.77
N LEU A 15 -13.53 -12.05 -1.92
CA LEU A 15 -13.40 -10.68 -2.42
C LEU A 15 -14.76 -9.96 -2.58
N ARG A 16 -15.80 -10.68 -3.05
CA ARG A 16 -17.17 -10.15 -3.21
C ARG A 16 -17.81 -9.71 -1.88
N ASP A 17 -17.42 -10.35 -0.78
CA ASP A 17 -17.99 -10.08 0.55
C ASP A 17 -17.31 -8.87 1.23
N MET A 18 -16.24 -8.34 0.64
CA MET A 18 -15.52 -7.17 1.14
C MET A 18 -16.20 -5.84 0.80
N ASP A 19 -17.11 -5.81 -0.17
CA ASP A 19 -17.82 -4.58 -0.57
C ASP A 19 -18.77 -4.09 0.52
N GLY A 20 -19.27 -4.97 1.40
CA GLY A 20 -20.05 -4.62 2.58
C GLY A 20 -19.27 -3.85 3.66
N VAL A 21 -17.94 -3.81 3.58
CA VAL A 21 -17.04 -3.07 4.47
C VAL A 21 -16.54 -1.78 3.81
N ALA A 22 -17.38 -1.17 2.95
CA ALA A 22 -17.06 0.11 2.28
C ALA A 22 -17.03 1.25 3.30
N LEU A 23 -15.85 1.56 3.78
CA LEU A 23 -15.58 2.67 4.71
C LEU A 23 -15.62 4.00 3.94
N GLN A 24 -16.81 4.59 3.78
CA GLN A 24 -16.98 5.90 3.11
C GLN A 24 -16.32 7.03 3.88
N THR A 25 -16.38 6.99 5.21
CA THR A 25 -15.72 7.94 6.10
C THR A 25 -14.78 7.17 7.02
N ARG A 26 -13.48 7.22 6.72
CA ARG A 26 -12.49 6.39 7.41
C ARG A 26 -11.27 7.18 7.82
N MET A 27 -10.59 6.63 8.81
CA MET A 27 -9.24 7.00 9.22
C MET A 27 -8.27 5.91 8.74
N ASP A 28 -7.20 6.30 8.06
CA ASP A 28 -6.15 5.41 7.59
C ASP A 28 -4.92 5.64 8.46
N THR A 29 -4.54 4.67 9.28
CA THR A 29 -3.35 4.71 10.14
C THR A 29 -2.34 3.67 9.68
N LYS A 30 -1.07 4.03 9.63
CA LYS A 30 -0.01 3.10 9.23
C LYS A 30 0.94 2.83 10.39
N TYR A 31 1.51 1.63 10.37
CA TYR A 31 2.48 1.15 11.34
C TYR A 31 3.60 0.42 10.59
N LEU A 32 4.83 0.54 11.10
CA LEU A 32 5.98 -0.19 10.60
C LEU A 32 6.55 -1.02 11.74
N PHE A 33 6.84 -2.29 11.46
CA PHE A 33 7.47 -3.17 12.43
C PHE A 33 8.33 -4.23 11.74
N GLY A 34 9.27 -4.79 12.47
CA GLY A 34 10.14 -5.86 11.97
C GLY A 34 9.35 -7.11 11.60
N ILE A 35 9.66 -7.70 10.44
CA ILE A 35 8.96 -8.87 9.90
C ILE A 35 8.92 -10.06 10.88
N GLY A 36 9.89 -10.18 11.78
CA GLY A 36 9.94 -11.23 12.80
C GLY A 36 8.76 -11.19 13.78
N ARG A 37 8.07 -10.06 13.93
CA ARG A 37 6.89 -9.92 14.79
C ARG A 37 5.59 -10.38 14.11
N LEU A 38 5.60 -10.56 12.78
CA LEU A 38 4.41 -10.87 12.01
C LEU A 38 3.69 -12.15 12.48
N PRO A 39 4.36 -13.27 12.80
CA PRO A 39 3.68 -14.48 13.28
C PRO A 39 2.87 -14.22 14.55
N GLN A 40 3.50 -13.64 15.58
CA GLN A 40 2.84 -13.33 16.85
C GLN A 40 1.65 -12.40 16.67
N ILE A 41 1.77 -11.38 15.81
CA ILE A 41 0.68 -10.45 15.49
C ILE A 41 -0.49 -11.21 14.84
N LEU A 42 -0.21 -12.06 13.85
CA LEU A 42 -1.24 -12.86 13.18
C LEU A 42 -1.93 -13.83 14.15
N GLU A 43 -1.18 -14.54 14.98
CA GLU A 43 -1.75 -15.44 16.00
C GLU A 43 -2.72 -14.69 16.93
N THR A 44 -2.30 -13.53 17.43
CA THR A 44 -3.14 -12.70 18.33
C THR A 44 -4.43 -12.23 17.65
N LEU A 45 -4.41 -11.99 16.34
CA LEU A 45 -5.53 -11.44 15.58
C LEU A 45 -6.47 -12.51 15.00
N SER A 46 -6.12 -13.79 15.04
CA SER A 46 -6.84 -14.85 14.34
C SER A 46 -8.29 -15.01 14.81
N SER A 47 -8.60 -14.77 16.07
CA SER A 47 -9.97 -14.81 16.62
C SER A 47 -10.83 -13.62 16.22
N GLU A 48 -10.23 -12.44 16.01
CA GLU A 48 -10.94 -11.17 15.79
C GLU A 48 -11.17 -10.86 14.30
N TYR A 49 -10.33 -11.45 13.41
CA TYR A 49 -10.35 -11.14 11.98
C TYR A 49 -10.61 -12.37 11.12
N ARG A 50 -11.14 -12.12 9.94
CA ARG A 50 -11.15 -13.04 8.79
C ARG A 50 -10.07 -12.61 7.81
N MET A 51 -9.54 -13.54 7.02
CA MET A 51 -8.50 -13.25 6.03
C MET A 51 -9.06 -13.40 4.62
N LEU A 52 -8.74 -12.41 3.77
CA LEU A 52 -9.09 -12.46 2.35
C LEU A 52 -8.44 -13.69 1.70
N GLU A 53 -9.28 -14.50 1.06
CA GLU A 53 -8.87 -15.64 0.26
C GLU A 53 -9.39 -15.48 -1.16
N VAL A 54 -8.51 -15.61 -2.13
CA VAL A 54 -8.81 -15.56 -3.58
C VAL A 54 -8.20 -16.80 -4.20
N ASP A 55 -9.00 -17.65 -4.83
CA ASP A 55 -8.58 -18.90 -5.46
C ASP A 55 -7.70 -19.78 -4.54
N GLY A 56 -8.12 -19.91 -3.26
CA GLY A 56 -7.39 -20.67 -2.24
C GLY A 56 -6.11 -20.02 -1.72
N GLN A 57 -5.79 -18.80 -2.16
CA GLN A 57 -4.59 -18.05 -1.77
C GLN A 57 -4.93 -16.99 -0.71
N ARG A 58 -4.23 -17.04 0.43
CA ARG A 58 -4.37 -16.08 1.54
C ARG A 58 -3.31 -15.00 1.50
N GLY A 59 -3.29 -14.28 0.43
CA GLY A 59 -2.34 -13.21 0.14
C GLY A 59 -2.06 -13.11 -1.34
N SER A 60 -1.53 -12.00 -1.76
CA SER A 60 -1.28 -11.76 -3.18
C SER A 60 -0.11 -10.82 -3.38
N THR A 61 0.63 -11.04 -4.45
CA THR A 61 1.64 -10.10 -4.94
C THR A 61 0.96 -8.94 -5.66
N TYR A 62 1.43 -7.76 -5.35
CA TYR A 62 1.04 -6.50 -5.99
C TYR A 62 2.24 -5.93 -6.72
N ARG A 63 2.11 -5.76 -8.03
CA ARG A 63 3.09 -5.05 -8.86
C ARG A 63 2.57 -3.67 -9.19
N THR A 64 3.42 -2.67 -9.09
CA THR A 64 3.01 -1.28 -9.28
C THR A 64 4.10 -0.52 -10.01
N LEU A 65 3.73 0.18 -11.09
CA LEU A 65 4.57 1.15 -11.76
C LEU A 65 4.02 2.54 -11.52
N TYR A 66 4.80 3.41 -10.89
CA TYR A 66 4.46 4.81 -10.68
C TYR A 66 4.88 5.67 -11.86
N PHE A 67 4.06 6.68 -12.14
CA PHE A 67 4.32 7.70 -13.16
C PHE A 67 4.44 9.06 -12.49
N ASP A 68 5.41 9.85 -12.94
CA ASP A 68 5.64 11.23 -12.50
C ASP A 68 6.17 12.07 -13.67
N THR A 69 6.32 13.37 -13.48
CA THR A 69 7.07 14.17 -14.45
C THR A 69 8.55 13.79 -14.43
N PRO A 70 9.30 14.09 -15.50
CA PRO A 70 10.76 13.93 -15.49
C PRO A 70 11.43 14.61 -14.27
N GLU A 71 10.89 15.74 -13.82
CA GLU A 71 11.39 16.50 -12.67
C GLU A 71 10.87 16.01 -11.32
N ARG A 72 10.15 14.88 -11.29
CA ARG A 72 9.57 14.26 -10.07
C ARG A 72 8.62 15.19 -9.30
N GLN A 73 7.77 15.96 -10.00
CA GLN A 73 6.82 16.89 -9.40
C GLN A 73 5.92 16.26 -8.33
N PHE A 74 5.32 15.10 -8.60
CA PHE A 74 4.43 14.43 -7.63
C PHE A 74 5.19 13.93 -6.41
N TYR A 75 6.45 13.49 -6.58
CA TYR A 75 7.30 13.15 -5.45
C TYR A 75 7.54 14.36 -4.56
N PHE A 76 7.97 15.50 -5.11
CA PHE A 76 8.22 16.71 -4.34
C PHE A 76 6.95 17.27 -3.70
N ASP A 77 5.80 17.20 -4.37
CA ASP A 77 4.53 17.62 -3.77
C ASP A 77 4.17 16.75 -2.55
N HIS A 78 4.49 15.47 -2.58
CA HIS A 78 4.31 14.58 -1.43
C HIS A 78 5.33 14.82 -0.34
N HIS A 79 6.60 14.97 -0.68
CA HIS A 79 7.69 15.21 0.25
C HIS A 79 7.48 16.52 1.02
N ASN A 80 7.11 17.57 0.31
CA ASN A 80 6.87 18.90 0.89
C ASN A 80 5.48 19.07 1.53
N GLY A 81 4.68 18.00 1.62
CA GLY A 81 3.37 18.03 2.27
C GLY A 81 2.34 18.92 1.58
N ARG A 82 2.47 19.20 0.27
CA ARG A 82 1.54 20.03 -0.48
C ARG A 82 0.09 19.58 -0.28
N SER A 83 -0.82 20.53 -0.09
CA SER A 83 -2.25 20.25 0.12
C SER A 83 -2.89 19.61 -1.10
N PHE A 84 -2.50 20.04 -2.30
CA PHE A 84 -2.88 19.43 -3.57
C PHE A 84 -1.72 18.58 -4.07
N ARG A 85 -1.95 17.29 -4.19
CA ARG A 85 -0.93 16.35 -4.69
C ARG A 85 -1.56 15.12 -5.28
N SER A 86 -0.94 14.58 -6.32
CA SER A 86 -1.43 13.42 -7.03
C SER A 86 -0.44 12.25 -6.98
N LYS A 87 -0.95 11.04 -7.13
CA LYS A 87 -0.19 9.84 -7.47
C LYS A 87 -0.85 9.17 -8.65
N VAL A 88 -0.06 8.87 -9.67
CA VAL A 88 -0.48 8.13 -10.85
C VAL A 88 0.30 6.83 -10.88
N ARG A 89 -0.42 5.71 -11.08
CA ARG A 89 0.23 4.39 -11.12
C ARG A 89 -0.59 3.39 -11.92
N MET A 90 0.08 2.48 -12.57
CA MET A 90 -0.50 1.21 -13.02
C MET A 90 -0.25 0.15 -11.95
N ARG A 91 -1.23 -0.71 -11.70
CA ARG A 91 -1.14 -1.77 -10.70
C ARG A 91 -1.76 -3.05 -11.21
N GLU A 92 -1.02 -4.15 -11.00
CA GLU A 92 -1.46 -5.52 -11.20
C GLU A 92 -1.69 -6.20 -9.85
N TYR A 93 -2.75 -6.99 -9.79
CA TYR A 93 -3.10 -7.88 -8.69
C TYR A 93 -2.85 -9.31 -9.15
N ALA A 94 -1.73 -9.92 -8.74
CA ALA A 94 -1.29 -11.20 -9.28
C ALA A 94 -2.31 -12.35 -9.06
N SER A 95 -3.07 -12.33 -7.96
CA SER A 95 -4.08 -13.35 -7.66
C SER A 95 -5.25 -13.37 -8.64
N SER A 96 -5.62 -12.23 -9.23
CA SER A 96 -6.75 -12.12 -10.17
C SER A 96 -6.31 -11.80 -11.60
N GLY A 97 -5.02 -11.51 -11.82
CA GLY A 97 -4.50 -11.01 -13.10
C GLY A 97 -5.03 -9.61 -13.49
N ALA A 98 -5.89 -9.01 -12.65
CA ALA A 98 -6.50 -7.72 -12.96
C ALA A 98 -5.48 -6.58 -12.85
N SER A 99 -5.48 -5.69 -13.84
CA SER A 99 -4.61 -4.52 -13.88
C SER A 99 -5.42 -3.24 -14.01
N PHE A 100 -4.96 -2.17 -13.34
CA PHE A 100 -5.65 -0.88 -13.34
C PHE A 100 -4.65 0.28 -13.44
N LEU A 101 -5.04 1.32 -14.18
CA LEU A 101 -4.47 2.65 -14.06
C LEU A 101 -5.23 3.39 -12.97
N GLU A 102 -4.54 3.83 -11.93
CA GLU A 102 -5.10 4.48 -10.75
C GLU A 102 -4.54 5.89 -10.60
N VAL A 103 -5.42 6.86 -10.37
CA VAL A 103 -5.09 8.23 -9.98
C VAL A 103 -5.62 8.46 -8.56
N LYS A 104 -4.76 8.86 -7.64
CA LYS A 104 -5.13 9.31 -6.30
C LYS A 104 -4.77 10.78 -6.15
N ARG A 105 -5.77 11.63 -5.98
CA ARG A 105 -5.61 13.08 -5.79
C ARG A 105 -6.05 13.49 -4.39
N ARG A 106 -5.18 14.16 -3.65
CA ARG A 106 -5.55 14.84 -2.41
C ARG A 106 -6.06 16.23 -2.74
N THR A 107 -7.20 16.60 -2.15
CA THR A 107 -7.81 17.92 -2.31
C THR A 107 -7.48 18.80 -1.09
N GLY A 108 -7.41 20.11 -1.28
CA GLY A 108 -7.03 21.07 -0.23
C GLY A 108 -7.92 21.07 1.01
N ARG A 109 -9.12 20.46 0.93
CA ARG A 109 -10.05 20.29 2.05
C ARG A 109 -9.83 19.00 2.84
N GLY A 110 -8.67 18.35 2.71
CA GLY A 110 -8.34 17.11 3.41
C GLY A 110 -8.93 15.84 2.79
N GLY A 111 -9.80 15.95 1.79
CA GLY A 111 -10.37 14.82 1.05
C GLY A 111 -9.34 14.15 0.13
N THR A 112 -9.66 12.93 -0.26
CA THR A 112 -8.91 12.18 -1.28
C THR A 112 -9.88 11.63 -2.29
N ASP A 113 -9.70 12.00 -3.56
CA ASP A 113 -10.36 11.36 -4.69
C ASP A 113 -9.48 10.23 -5.23
N LYS A 114 -10.09 9.10 -5.52
CA LYS A 114 -9.43 7.95 -6.14
C LYS A 114 -10.25 7.47 -7.32
N ARG A 115 -9.69 7.57 -8.52
CA ARG A 115 -10.27 7.05 -9.75
C ARG A 115 -9.40 5.95 -10.33
N ARG A 116 -10.02 4.98 -11.01
CA ARG A 116 -9.30 3.91 -11.71
C ARG A 116 -10.05 3.47 -12.95
N ILE A 117 -9.30 3.04 -13.95
CA ILE A 117 -9.80 2.34 -15.14
C ILE A 117 -9.06 1.01 -15.30
N PRO A 118 -9.73 -0.05 -15.81
CA PRO A 118 -9.05 -1.29 -16.12
C PRO A 118 -8.09 -1.09 -17.29
N ILE A 119 -6.99 -1.82 -17.26
CA ILE A 119 -5.99 -1.88 -18.33
C ILE A 119 -5.61 -3.34 -18.59
N PRO A 120 -5.22 -3.71 -19.83
CA PRO A 120 -4.82 -5.10 -20.12
C PRO A 120 -3.60 -5.57 -19.32
N ALA A 121 -2.60 -4.72 -19.17
CA ALA A 121 -1.35 -4.98 -18.43
C ALA A 121 -0.66 -3.67 -18.06
N ILE A 122 0.36 -3.75 -17.19
CA ILE A 122 1.25 -2.62 -16.92
C ILE A 122 2.15 -2.38 -18.13
N MET A 123 2.22 -1.12 -18.59
CA MET A 123 3.07 -0.65 -19.67
C MET A 123 3.92 0.53 -19.20
N GLU A 124 5.13 0.68 -19.74
CA GLU A 124 6.03 1.78 -19.39
C GLU A 124 5.71 3.11 -20.10
N HIS A 125 4.54 3.22 -20.67
CA HIS A 125 4.00 4.45 -21.26
C HIS A 125 2.48 4.52 -21.08
N LEU A 126 1.96 5.73 -21.15
CA LEU A 126 0.51 5.99 -21.16
C LEU A 126 0.03 6.12 -22.59
N THR A 127 -1.04 5.42 -22.95
CA THR A 127 -1.72 5.62 -24.24
C THR A 127 -2.52 6.94 -24.24
N GLY A 128 -2.93 7.44 -25.40
CA GLY A 128 -3.70 8.70 -25.51
C GLY A 128 -4.95 8.72 -24.64
N GLY A 129 -5.72 7.62 -24.58
CA GLY A 129 -6.90 7.51 -23.71
C GLY A 129 -6.55 7.51 -22.22
N GLN A 130 -5.42 6.90 -21.86
CA GLN A 130 -4.92 6.91 -20.47
C GLN A 130 -4.40 8.29 -20.06
N VAL A 131 -3.74 9.03 -20.96
CA VAL A 131 -3.34 10.42 -20.73
C VAL A 131 -4.56 11.30 -20.48
N ALA A 132 -5.61 11.17 -21.30
CA ALA A 132 -6.87 11.91 -21.10
C ALA A 132 -7.52 11.60 -19.75
N PHE A 133 -7.59 10.31 -19.36
CA PHE A 133 -8.10 9.90 -18.06
C PHE A 133 -7.27 10.49 -16.89
N VAL A 134 -5.94 10.46 -16.99
CA VAL A 134 -5.06 11.05 -15.96
C VAL A 134 -5.28 12.56 -15.85
N ALA A 135 -5.37 13.27 -16.97
CA ALA A 135 -5.63 14.72 -16.99
C ALA A 135 -6.96 15.06 -16.32
N GLU A 136 -8.04 14.34 -16.64
CA GLU A 136 -9.35 14.53 -16.02
C GLU A 136 -9.32 14.24 -14.52
N ALA A 137 -8.72 13.11 -14.09
CA ALA A 137 -8.75 12.67 -12.71
C ALA A 137 -7.81 13.48 -11.79
N SER A 138 -6.67 13.95 -12.30
CA SER A 138 -5.66 14.69 -11.51
C SER A 138 -5.71 16.21 -11.70
N GLY A 139 -6.27 16.70 -12.81
CA GLY A 139 -6.13 18.08 -13.25
C GLY A 139 -4.73 18.40 -13.77
N PHE A 140 -3.91 17.40 -14.09
CA PHE A 140 -2.51 17.55 -14.49
C PHE A 140 -2.34 17.12 -15.95
N THR A 141 -1.83 18.03 -16.80
CA THR A 141 -1.78 17.87 -18.26
C THR A 141 -0.37 17.71 -18.84
N ARG A 142 0.68 17.82 -17.99
CA ARG A 142 2.07 17.65 -18.46
C ARG A 142 2.36 16.16 -18.69
N SER A 143 3.39 15.90 -19.52
CA SER A 143 3.85 14.55 -19.80
C SER A 143 4.30 13.83 -18.53
N LEU A 144 3.94 12.56 -18.39
CA LEU A 144 4.35 11.67 -17.33
C LEU A 144 5.20 10.52 -17.90
N VAL A 145 6.24 10.17 -17.18
CA VAL A 145 7.15 9.07 -17.50
C VAL A 145 7.10 8.00 -16.39
N PRO A 146 7.40 6.74 -16.68
CA PRO A 146 7.55 5.71 -15.67
C PRO A 146 8.76 6.05 -14.78
N THR A 147 8.60 5.92 -13.48
CA THR A 147 9.61 6.42 -12.53
C THR A 147 10.04 5.42 -11.48
N LEU A 148 9.14 4.54 -11.04
CA LEU A 148 9.44 3.62 -9.95
C LEU A 148 8.57 2.37 -10.06
N TRP A 149 9.20 1.22 -10.12
CA TRP A 149 8.58 -0.07 -9.85
C TRP A 149 8.56 -0.35 -8.36
N ASN A 150 7.46 -0.90 -7.88
CA ASN A 150 7.33 -1.41 -6.52
C ASN A 150 6.55 -2.73 -6.54
N GLU A 151 7.12 -3.74 -5.91
CA GLU A 151 6.47 -5.02 -5.68
C GLU A 151 6.39 -5.29 -4.18
N PHE A 152 5.33 -5.96 -3.72
CA PHE A 152 5.16 -6.39 -2.35
C PHE A 152 4.12 -7.49 -2.27
N PHE A 153 4.21 -8.31 -1.23
CA PHE A 153 3.20 -9.31 -0.91
C PHE A 153 2.25 -8.77 0.17
N ARG A 154 0.93 -8.93 -0.03
CA ARG A 154 -0.11 -8.38 0.85
C ARG A 154 -1.00 -9.46 1.43
N TYR A 155 -1.14 -9.45 2.74
CA TYR A 155 -2.25 -10.06 3.45
C TYR A 155 -3.32 -9.01 3.73
N THR A 156 -4.60 -9.40 3.63
CA THR A 156 -5.72 -8.50 3.93
C THR A 156 -6.62 -9.17 4.94
N LEU A 157 -6.83 -8.50 6.06
CA LEU A 157 -7.66 -8.93 7.16
C LEU A 157 -8.87 -8.00 7.29
N VAL A 158 -10.03 -8.57 7.61
CA VAL A 158 -11.28 -7.83 7.85
C VAL A 158 -11.79 -8.25 9.21
N HIS A 159 -12.08 -7.27 10.06
CA HIS A 159 -12.62 -7.53 11.39
C HIS A 159 -14.01 -8.21 11.27
N ARG A 160 -14.31 -9.15 12.18
CA ARG A 160 -15.53 -9.95 12.12
C ARG A 160 -16.80 -9.11 12.27
N GLU A 161 -16.78 -8.11 13.14
CA GLU A 161 -17.97 -7.34 13.54
C GLU A 161 -17.88 -5.85 13.21
N ARG A 162 -16.68 -5.30 13.01
CA ARG A 162 -16.46 -3.86 12.83
C ARG A 162 -16.16 -3.51 11.39
N ALA A 163 -16.51 -2.30 11.00
CA ALA A 163 -16.07 -1.71 9.75
C ALA A 163 -14.57 -1.37 9.83
N GLU A 164 -13.74 -2.40 9.84
CA GLU A 164 -12.29 -2.31 9.96
C GLU A 164 -11.61 -3.25 8.99
N ARG A 165 -10.58 -2.76 8.30
CA ARG A 165 -9.73 -3.52 7.41
C ARG A 165 -8.26 -3.24 7.69
N LEU A 166 -7.50 -4.30 7.88
CA LEU A 166 -6.05 -4.26 8.05
C LEU A 166 -5.37 -4.89 6.83
N THR A 167 -4.39 -4.21 6.28
CA THR A 167 -3.51 -4.79 5.25
C THR A 167 -2.09 -4.83 5.79
N LEU A 168 -1.40 -5.96 5.57
CA LEU A 168 -0.02 -6.21 5.97
C LEU A 168 0.80 -6.44 4.72
N ASP A 169 1.69 -5.52 4.41
CA ASP A 169 2.55 -5.56 3.24
C ASP A 169 3.96 -6.00 3.65
N THR A 170 4.44 -7.06 3.03
CA THR A 170 5.75 -7.69 3.27
C THR A 170 6.54 -7.79 1.98
N SER A 171 7.82 -8.15 2.07
CA SER A 171 8.68 -8.36 0.91
C SER A 171 8.68 -7.17 -0.06
N LEU A 172 8.72 -5.96 0.50
CA LEU A 172 8.72 -4.75 -0.32
C LEU A 172 10.03 -4.64 -1.10
N SER A 173 9.91 -4.48 -2.41
CA SER A 173 11.03 -4.17 -3.30
C SER A 173 10.70 -2.96 -4.18
N PHE A 174 11.74 -2.26 -4.56
CA PHE A 174 11.69 -1.04 -5.37
C PHE A 174 12.77 -1.10 -6.44
N ARG A 175 12.45 -0.62 -7.64
CA ARG A 175 13.41 -0.52 -8.75
C ARG A 175 13.11 0.73 -9.58
N ASP A 176 14.15 1.50 -9.86
CA ASP A 176 14.11 2.60 -10.81
C ASP A 176 15.36 2.56 -11.74
N ALA A 177 15.60 3.64 -12.47
CA ALA A 177 16.75 3.74 -13.38
C ALA A 177 18.11 3.75 -12.65
N ASN A 178 18.14 4.01 -11.34
CA ASN A 178 19.37 4.11 -10.54
C ASN A 178 19.71 2.80 -9.84
N GLY A 179 18.77 1.85 -9.74
CA GLY A 179 19.02 0.56 -9.12
C GLY A 179 17.80 -0.07 -8.45
N GLU A 180 18.08 -1.01 -7.56
CA GLU A 180 17.07 -1.76 -6.81
C GLU A 180 17.32 -1.64 -5.31
N ALA A 181 16.24 -1.64 -4.53
CA ALA A 181 16.28 -1.66 -3.08
C ALA A 181 15.19 -2.57 -2.51
N SER A 182 15.42 -3.14 -1.33
CA SER A 182 14.48 -4.03 -0.65
C SER A 182 14.31 -3.64 0.81
N LEU A 183 13.06 -3.72 1.29
CA LEU A 183 12.69 -3.63 2.70
C LEU A 183 12.10 -4.97 3.16
N ALA A 184 12.77 -6.08 2.89
CA ALA A 184 12.29 -7.43 3.19
C ALA A 184 12.17 -7.69 4.71
N SER A 185 12.92 -6.98 5.54
CA SER A 185 12.87 -7.08 7.01
C SER A 185 11.72 -6.29 7.66
N VAL A 186 10.97 -5.50 6.89
CA VAL A 186 9.92 -4.61 7.40
C VAL A 186 8.54 -5.07 6.92
N CYS A 187 7.57 -5.08 7.83
CA CYS A 187 6.14 -5.16 7.51
C CYS A 187 5.52 -3.75 7.59
N VAL A 188 4.79 -3.37 6.56
CA VAL A 188 4.00 -2.13 6.53
C VAL A 188 2.53 -2.48 6.73
N ALA A 189 1.98 -2.16 7.89
CA ALA A 189 0.57 -2.32 8.17
C ALA A 189 -0.21 -1.03 7.86
N GLU A 190 -1.36 -1.16 7.23
CA GLU A 190 -2.32 -0.06 7.05
C GLU A 190 -3.67 -0.47 7.62
N LEU A 191 -4.02 0.16 8.74
CA LEU A 191 -5.30 0.02 9.41
C LEU A 191 -6.28 1.06 8.84
N LYS A 192 -7.46 0.60 8.43
CA LYS A 192 -8.57 1.45 7.96
C LYS A 192 -9.77 1.21 8.86
N GLU A 193 -10.16 2.25 9.59
CA GLU A 193 -11.27 2.22 10.54
C GLU A 193 -12.35 3.23 10.17
N GLY A 194 -13.60 2.94 10.49
CA GLY A 194 -14.67 3.96 10.51
C GLY A 194 -14.35 5.03 11.55
N LYS A 195 -14.81 6.28 11.34
CA LYS A 195 -14.56 7.40 12.26
C LYS A 195 -15.08 7.18 13.69
N THR A 196 -16.04 6.31 13.88
CA THR A 196 -16.60 5.93 15.18
C THR A 196 -15.87 4.74 15.82
N GLY A 197 -14.84 4.22 15.19
CA GLY A 197 -14.10 3.03 15.61
C GLY A 197 -13.18 3.32 16.78
N HIS A 198 -13.68 3.13 18.01
CA HIS A 198 -12.84 3.02 19.19
C HIS A 198 -12.55 1.55 19.46
N GLY A 199 -11.26 1.22 19.67
CA GLY A 199 -10.87 -0.08 20.19
C GLY A 199 -10.50 -1.14 19.14
N SER A 200 -9.86 -0.76 18.04
CA SER A 200 -9.22 -1.74 17.12
C SER A 200 -8.30 -2.69 17.90
N PRO A 201 -8.49 -4.02 17.79
CA PRO A 201 -7.59 -5.00 18.39
C PRO A 201 -6.16 -4.82 17.88
N PHE A 202 -5.99 -4.56 16.59
CA PHE A 202 -4.68 -4.29 16.01
C PHE A 202 -4.04 -3.01 16.57
N ALA A 203 -4.79 -1.90 16.66
CA ALA A 203 -4.25 -0.66 17.23
C ALA A 203 -3.91 -0.82 18.73
N ALA A 204 -4.69 -1.63 19.48
CA ALA A 204 -4.37 -1.97 20.86
C ALA A 204 -3.06 -2.76 20.97
N LEU A 205 -2.86 -3.74 20.10
CA LEU A 205 -1.64 -4.53 20.01
C LEU A 205 -0.43 -3.64 19.68
N MET A 206 -0.56 -2.70 18.73
CA MET A 206 0.52 -1.79 18.33
C MET A 206 0.93 -0.84 19.47
N ARG A 207 0.01 -0.44 20.35
CA ARG A 207 0.37 0.37 21.55
C ARG A 207 1.27 -0.36 22.54
N GLY A 208 1.19 -1.69 22.58
CA GLY A 208 2.09 -2.54 23.39
C GLY A 208 3.44 -2.83 22.76
N LEU A 209 3.66 -2.38 21.51
CA LEU A 209 4.90 -2.59 20.78
C LEU A 209 5.59 -1.25 20.49
N PRO A 210 6.93 -1.22 20.31
CA PRO A 210 7.67 -0.02 19.89
C PRO A 210 7.42 0.26 18.38
N ALA A 211 6.16 0.39 17.99
CA ALA A 211 5.71 0.59 16.62
C ALA A 211 4.62 1.68 16.58
N PRO A 212 4.98 2.96 16.79
CA PRO A 212 4.02 4.06 16.76
C PRO A 212 3.43 4.25 15.35
N PRO A 213 2.28 4.94 15.24
CA PRO A 213 1.76 5.39 13.96
C PRO A 213 2.81 6.16 13.16
N ALA A 214 2.95 5.82 11.88
CA ALA A 214 3.99 6.37 11.02
C ALA A 214 3.42 6.92 9.70
N SER A 215 4.08 7.93 9.14
CA SER A 215 3.83 8.37 7.79
C SER A 215 4.70 7.57 6.82
N PHE A 216 4.08 6.69 6.04
CA PHE A 216 4.79 5.86 5.06
C PHE A 216 4.15 5.98 3.68
N SER A 217 4.96 6.28 2.69
CA SER A 217 4.56 6.31 1.28
C SER A 217 5.51 5.44 0.47
N LYS A 218 5.02 4.30 -0.05
CA LYS A 218 5.82 3.43 -0.93
C LYS A 218 6.48 4.20 -2.07
N TYR A 219 5.76 5.17 -2.67
CA TYR A 219 6.32 6.00 -3.72
C TYR A 219 7.48 6.85 -3.22
N CYS A 220 7.31 7.60 -2.13
CA CYS A 220 8.37 8.49 -1.64
C CYS A 220 9.60 7.71 -1.14
N ILE A 221 9.37 6.65 -0.37
CA ILE A 221 10.46 5.81 0.15
C ILE A 221 11.19 5.12 -1.00
N GLY A 222 10.46 4.50 -1.93
CA GLY A 222 11.08 3.82 -3.08
C GLY A 222 11.83 4.75 -4.02
N THR A 223 11.46 6.03 -4.08
CA THR A 223 12.21 7.03 -4.88
C THR A 223 13.56 7.39 -4.25
N ILE A 224 13.69 7.28 -2.92
CA ILE A 224 14.93 7.64 -2.21
C ILE A 224 15.87 6.44 -2.06
N LEU A 225 15.32 5.26 -1.75
CA LEU A 225 16.10 4.08 -1.38
C LEU A 225 17.12 3.63 -2.43
N PRO A 226 16.79 3.52 -3.73
CA PRO A 226 17.76 3.09 -4.75
C PRO A 226 18.99 4.01 -4.84
N VAL A 227 18.80 5.32 -4.60
CA VAL A 227 19.89 6.31 -4.61
C VAL A 227 20.80 6.14 -3.37
N SER A 228 20.21 5.77 -2.22
CA SER A 228 20.95 5.66 -0.96
C SER A 228 21.89 4.45 -0.93
N TYR A 229 21.56 3.37 -1.64
CA TYR A 229 22.40 2.17 -1.71
C TYR A 229 23.69 2.35 -2.52
N THR A 230 23.78 3.39 -3.34
CA THR A 230 25.03 3.73 -4.04
C THR A 230 26.00 4.56 -3.20
N HIS A 231 25.56 5.13 -2.07
CA HIS A 231 26.39 6.06 -1.27
C HIS A 231 26.31 5.96 0.25
N LEU A 232 25.37 5.21 0.85
CA LEU A 232 25.23 5.10 2.31
C LEU A 232 24.78 3.70 2.73
N THR A 233 25.61 3.00 3.48
CA THR A 233 25.15 1.96 4.40
C THR A 233 24.31 2.66 5.48
N LEU A 234 22.96 2.53 5.42
CA LEU A 234 22.13 2.97 6.52
C LEU A 234 22.54 2.20 7.79
N PRO A 235 22.82 2.87 8.90
CA PRO A 235 23.00 2.18 10.17
C PRO A 235 21.68 1.46 10.48
N THR A 236 21.76 0.15 10.65
CA THR A 236 20.61 -0.72 10.98
C THR A 236 20.03 -0.46 12.38
N SER A 237 20.61 0.47 13.13
CA SER A 237 20.20 0.86 14.48
C SER A 237 19.01 1.83 14.54
N ASP A 238 18.65 2.52 13.45
CA ASP A 238 17.63 3.59 13.50
C ASP A 238 16.25 3.15 12.96
N LEU A 239 16.07 1.86 12.64
CA LEU A 239 14.80 1.27 12.19
C LEU A 239 14.23 0.25 13.20
N VAL A 240 14.63 0.33 14.48
CA VAL A 240 14.11 -0.52 15.56
C VAL A 240 13.10 0.24 16.40
#